data_a22c78c1f9a699232372c08a48a69613
#
_entry.id   a22c78c1f9a699232372c08a48a69613
#
_cell.length_a   1.000
_cell.length_b   1.000
_cell.length_c   1.000
_cell.angle_alpha   90.00
_cell.angle_beta   90.00
_cell.angle_gamma   90.00
#
_symmetry.space_group_name_H-M   'P 1'
#
loop_
_entity.id
_entity.type
_entity.pdbx_description
1 polymer ?
#
loop_
_entity_poly.entity_id
_entity_poly.type
_entity_poly.pdbx_seq_one_letter_code
_entity_poly.pdbx_strand_id
1 'polypeptide(L)'
;GGEGGAAVNSAIIGATLGILAYVSSHIEFASYLNIMYIPGSEELVIYICAFIGALIGFLWYNAYPAQVFMGDTGSLTLGFILSFLTIKYIMNQYVVMNFNYNGAILVAFSVLLVPCLDVIRVVIRRVRNGKSPFLPDKTHIHHKFLAMGFTVRNAMITILFISFLFSLSNILLVSYVDNTLLFIVDVAAWTGMHMYMDKVIERKNS
;
A
#
# COMPACT_ATOMS: atom_id res chain seq x y z
N GLY A 1 -10.63 10.87 12.11
CA GLY A 1 -10.95 10.11 11.25
C GLY A 1 -10.22 9.32 10.21
N GLY A 2 -10.97 8.66 9.33
CA GLY A 2 -10.41 7.81 8.29
C GLY A 2 -9.60 8.53 7.23
N GLU A 3 -9.84 9.82 7.01
CA GLU A 3 -9.17 10.62 5.97
C GLU A 3 -7.67 10.80 6.25
N GLY A 4 -7.28 11.06 7.49
CA GLY A 4 -5.87 11.12 7.88
C GLY A 4 -5.15 9.80 7.66
N GLY A 5 -5.81 8.67 7.94
CA GLY A 5 -5.30 7.33 7.65
C GLY A 5 -5.10 7.08 6.16
N ALA A 6 -6.05 7.49 5.32
CA ALA A 6 -5.94 7.38 3.88
C ALA A 6 -4.76 8.21 3.34
N ALA A 7 -4.60 9.46 3.80
CA ALA A 7 -3.51 10.32 3.38
C ALA A 7 -2.13 9.78 3.79
N VAL A 8 -2.00 9.26 5.03
CA VAL A 8 -0.74 8.65 5.50
C VAL A 8 -0.41 7.40 4.67
N ASN A 9 -1.38 6.52 4.44
CA ASN A 9 -1.17 5.33 3.62
C ASN A 9 -0.76 5.71 2.19
N SER A 10 -1.41 6.70 1.59
CA SER A 10 -1.08 7.21 0.27
C SER A 10 0.32 7.85 0.22
N ALA A 11 0.74 8.56 1.27
CA ALA A 11 2.08 9.13 1.35
C ALA A 11 3.16 8.03 1.37
N ILE A 12 2.91 6.91 2.04
CA ILE A 12 3.85 5.79 2.09
C ILE A 12 3.88 5.05 0.76
N ILE A 13 2.72 4.79 0.16
CA ILE A 13 2.68 4.21 -1.18
C ILE A 13 3.46 5.10 -2.16
N GLY A 14 3.22 6.41 -2.14
CA GLY A 14 3.95 7.37 -2.94
C GLY A 14 5.45 7.36 -2.64
N ALA A 15 5.86 7.37 -1.37
CA ALA A 15 7.27 7.31 -0.98
C ALA A 15 7.96 6.03 -1.49
N THR A 16 7.31 4.87 -1.36
CA THR A 16 7.85 3.61 -1.84
C THR A 16 8.00 3.61 -3.37
N LEU A 17 6.98 4.07 -4.09
CA LEU A 17 7.06 4.22 -5.56
C LEU A 17 8.14 5.22 -5.96
N GLY A 18 8.30 6.33 -5.22
CA GLY A 18 9.34 7.33 -5.46
C GLY A 18 10.74 6.78 -5.27
N ILE A 19 10.98 6.02 -4.21
CA ILE A 19 12.25 5.33 -3.95
C ILE A 19 12.53 4.32 -5.07
N LEU A 20 11.56 3.51 -5.45
CA LEU A 20 11.70 2.54 -6.54
C LEU A 20 12.01 3.24 -7.87
N ALA A 21 11.30 4.31 -8.20
CA ALA A 21 11.54 5.08 -9.42
C ALA A 21 12.95 5.71 -9.41
N TYR A 22 13.39 6.28 -8.29
CA TYR A 22 14.72 6.86 -8.14
C TYR A 22 15.83 5.80 -8.28
N VAL A 23 15.72 4.70 -7.57
CA VAL A 23 16.71 3.61 -7.65
C VAL A 23 16.74 3.02 -9.05
N SER A 24 15.61 2.84 -9.70
CA SER A 24 15.51 2.33 -11.06
C SER A 24 16.03 3.31 -12.13
N SER A 25 16.12 4.61 -11.83
CA SER A 25 16.68 5.61 -12.75
C SER A 25 18.22 5.62 -12.78
N HIS A 26 18.87 5.00 -11.80
CA HIS A 26 20.33 4.97 -11.67
C HIS A 26 20.86 3.57 -11.89
N ILE A 27 21.63 3.37 -12.96
CA ILE A 27 22.14 2.05 -13.37
C ILE A 27 22.97 1.36 -12.28
N GLU A 28 23.75 2.11 -11.51
CA GLU A 28 24.59 1.58 -10.44
C GLU A 28 23.75 1.03 -9.27
N PHE A 29 22.74 1.79 -8.82
CA PHE A 29 21.83 1.36 -7.76
C PHE A 29 20.94 0.22 -8.21
N ALA A 30 20.41 0.29 -9.43
CA ALA A 30 19.58 -0.75 -10.00
C ALA A 30 20.34 -2.08 -10.08
N SER A 31 21.60 -2.03 -10.55
CA SER A 31 22.48 -3.20 -10.63
C SER A 31 22.84 -3.76 -9.24
N TYR A 32 23.19 -2.90 -8.28
CA TYR A 32 23.54 -3.32 -6.93
C TYR A 32 22.39 -4.00 -6.19
N LEU A 33 21.17 -3.45 -6.33
CA LEU A 33 19.97 -4.00 -5.69
C LEU A 33 19.27 -5.08 -6.52
N ASN A 34 19.85 -5.44 -7.69
CA ASN A 34 19.26 -6.38 -8.63
C ASN A 34 17.81 -6.02 -9.02
N ILE A 35 17.57 -4.71 -9.15
CA ILE A 35 16.31 -4.11 -9.58
C ILE A 35 16.49 -3.62 -11.02
N MET A 36 15.39 -3.52 -11.76
CA MET A 36 15.45 -3.07 -13.14
C MET A 36 15.86 -1.61 -13.27
N TYR A 37 16.78 -1.34 -14.20
CA TYR A 37 17.11 0.01 -14.64
C TYR A 37 16.04 0.56 -15.60
N ILE A 38 15.48 1.73 -15.30
CA ILE A 38 14.44 2.40 -16.10
C ILE A 38 14.95 3.80 -16.45
N PRO A 39 15.51 4.00 -17.64
CA PRO A 39 15.91 5.34 -18.08
C PRO A 39 14.67 6.26 -18.19
N GLY A 40 14.82 7.51 -17.78
CA GLY A 40 13.75 8.51 -17.83
C GLY A 40 12.72 8.44 -16.70
N SER A 41 12.93 7.60 -15.67
CA SER A 41 12.03 7.58 -14.49
C SER A 41 12.28 8.75 -13.53
N GLU A 42 13.26 9.62 -13.79
CA GLU A 42 13.57 10.79 -12.97
C GLU A 42 12.40 11.79 -12.94
N GLU A 43 11.71 12.01 -14.06
CA GLU A 43 10.51 12.87 -14.11
C GLU A 43 9.39 12.34 -13.20
N LEU A 44 9.23 11.02 -13.15
CA LEU A 44 8.28 10.36 -12.24
C LEU A 44 8.64 10.61 -10.78
N VAL A 45 9.93 10.61 -10.44
CA VAL A 45 10.43 10.93 -9.09
C VAL A 45 10.03 12.34 -8.68
N ILE A 46 10.23 13.33 -9.56
CA ILE A 46 9.84 14.72 -9.28
C ILE A 46 8.35 14.83 -8.99
N TYR A 47 7.51 14.20 -9.84
CA TYR A 47 6.07 14.19 -9.65
C TYR A 47 5.65 13.54 -8.32
N ILE A 48 6.26 12.40 -7.98
CA ILE A 48 5.97 11.69 -6.73
C ILE A 48 6.41 12.51 -5.52
N CYS A 49 7.56 13.18 -5.56
CA CYS A 49 8.02 14.06 -4.49
C CYS A 49 7.04 15.23 -4.26
N ALA A 50 6.55 15.86 -5.33
CA ALA A 50 5.53 16.90 -5.23
C ALA A 50 4.23 16.38 -4.63
N PHE A 51 3.79 15.19 -5.03
CA PHE A 51 2.61 14.52 -4.49
C PHE A 51 2.75 14.20 -2.99
N ILE A 52 3.91 13.66 -2.57
CA ILE A 52 4.19 13.39 -1.15
C ILE A 52 4.21 14.69 -0.34
N GLY A 53 4.83 15.74 -0.88
CA GLY A 53 4.85 17.07 -0.25
C GLY A 53 3.44 17.61 0.01
N ALA A 54 2.56 17.48 -0.98
CA ALA A 54 1.16 17.88 -0.85
C ALA A 54 0.41 17.06 0.23
N LEU A 55 0.67 15.75 0.30
CA LEU A 55 0.08 14.87 1.32
C LEU A 55 0.59 15.20 2.73
N ILE A 56 1.88 15.50 2.88
CA ILE A 56 2.45 15.93 4.17
C ILE A 56 1.82 17.25 4.60
N GLY A 57 1.67 18.21 3.68
CA GLY A 57 0.98 19.47 3.93
C GLY A 57 -0.47 19.25 4.38
N PHE A 58 -1.21 18.38 3.68
CA PHE A 58 -2.56 18.00 4.10
C PHE A 58 -2.58 17.37 5.49
N LEU A 59 -1.69 16.44 5.77
CA LEU A 59 -1.60 15.74 7.07
C LEU A 59 -1.32 16.70 8.23
N TRP A 60 -0.53 17.74 7.99
CA TRP A 60 -0.25 18.77 8.99
C TRP A 60 -1.53 19.45 9.50
N TYR A 61 -2.47 19.73 8.60
CA TYR A 61 -3.75 20.37 8.93
C TYR A 61 -4.86 19.36 9.29
N ASN A 62 -4.71 18.09 8.93
CA ASN A 62 -5.66 17.02 9.25
C ASN A 62 -5.32 16.28 10.54
N ALA A 63 -4.12 16.51 11.13
CA ALA A 63 -3.75 15.98 12.42
C ALA A 63 -4.72 16.51 13.51
N TYR A 64 -4.92 15.72 14.56
CA TYR A 64 -5.86 16.08 15.63
C TYR A 64 -5.43 17.35 16.40
N PRO A 65 -6.32 18.34 16.58
CA PRO A 65 -7.68 18.42 16.04
C PRO A 65 -7.69 18.80 14.56
N ALA A 66 -8.43 18.04 13.75
CA ALA A 66 -8.44 18.23 12.29
C ALA A 66 -9.07 19.58 11.90
N GLN A 67 -8.34 20.39 11.16
CA GLN A 67 -8.76 21.69 10.65
C GLN A 67 -9.26 21.61 9.20
N VAL A 68 -8.78 20.63 8.43
CA VAL A 68 -9.11 20.42 7.03
C VAL A 68 -9.51 18.97 6.80
N PHE A 69 -10.54 18.77 5.99
CA PHE A 69 -11.04 17.46 5.57
C PHE A 69 -10.88 17.30 4.06
N MET A 70 -10.48 16.12 3.62
CA MET A 70 -10.25 15.82 2.21
C MET A 70 -11.56 15.64 1.43
N GLY A 71 -12.58 15.07 2.08
CA GLY A 71 -13.85 14.71 1.47
C GLY A 71 -13.74 13.59 0.43
N ASP A 72 -14.86 13.21 -0.16
CA ASP A 72 -14.93 12.12 -1.14
C ASP A 72 -14.16 12.46 -2.43
N THR A 73 -14.25 13.70 -2.90
CA THR A 73 -13.52 14.14 -4.10
C THR A 73 -12.01 14.01 -3.92
N GLY A 74 -11.48 14.42 -2.77
CA GLY A 74 -10.05 14.30 -2.48
C GLY A 74 -9.59 12.86 -2.39
N SER A 75 -10.35 11.99 -1.72
CA SER A 75 -10.00 10.57 -1.59
C SER A 75 -10.06 9.82 -2.93
N LEU A 76 -11.05 10.14 -3.80
CA LEU A 76 -11.14 9.59 -5.15
C LEU A 76 -9.98 10.06 -6.02
N THR A 77 -9.62 11.35 -5.97
CA THR A 77 -8.47 11.91 -6.69
C THR A 77 -7.16 11.24 -6.25
N LEU A 78 -7.01 11.00 -4.94
CA LEU A 78 -5.86 10.28 -4.38
C LEU A 78 -5.75 8.86 -4.95
N GLY A 79 -6.84 8.12 -4.94
CA GLY A 79 -6.92 6.77 -5.50
C GLY A 79 -6.58 6.76 -7.00
N PHE A 80 -7.08 7.72 -7.76
CA PHE A 80 -6.77 7.88 -9.18
C PHE A 80 -5.27 8.13 -9.41
N ILE A 81 -4.68 9.09 -8.69
CA ILE A 81 -3.25 9.43 -8.82
C ILE A 81 -2.38 8.22 -8.49
N LEU A 82 -2.66 7.50 -7.40
CA LEU A 82 -1.89 6.31 -7.02
C LEU A 82 -2.01 5.20 -8.05
N SER A 83 -3.20 4.97 -8.59
CA SER A 83 -3.42 4.00 -9.65
C SER A 83 -2.67 4.39 -10.92
N PHE A 84 -2.73 5.66 -11.31
CA PHE A 84 -2.00 6.19 -12.45
C PHE A 84 -0.48 6.02 -12.30
N LEU A 85 0.07 6.38 -11.13
CA LEU A 85 1.51 6.24 -10.84
C LEU A 85 1.96 4.79 -10.91
N THR A 86 1.17 3.88 -10.32
CA THR A 86 1.45 2.44 -10.34
C THR A 86 1.44 1.90 -11.77
N ILE A 87 0.43 2.23 -12.56
CA ILE A 87 0.33 1.82 -13.96
C ILE A 87 1.48 2.43 -14.78
N LYS A 88 1.77 3.72 -14.60
CA LYS A 88 2.86 4.41 -15.29
C LYS A 88 4.21 3.76 -15.00
N TYR A 89 4.46 3.40 -13.73
CA TYR A 89 5.67 2.70 -13.33
C TYR A 89 5.76 1.32 -14.03
N ILE A 90 4.69 0.53 -14.02
CA ILE A 90 4.63 -0.77 -14.70
C ILE A 90 4.86 -0.64 -16.19
N MET A 91 4.18 0.33 -16.84
CA MET A 91 4.30 0.54 -18.29
C MET A 91 5.70 1.00 -18.71
N ASN A 92 6.34 1.88 -17.95
CA ASN A 92 7.71 2.28 -18.21
C ASN A 92 8.66 1.08 -18.16
N GLN A 93 8.43 0.15 -17.26
CA GLN A 93 9.19 -1.10 -17.21
C GLN A 93 8.97 -1.97 -18.45
N TYR A 94 7.73 -2.05 -18.94
CA TYR A 94 7.38 -2.91 -20.06
C TYR A 94 7.93 -2.41 -21.41
N VAL A 95 8.01 -1.10 -21.59
CA VAL A 95 8.47 -0.47 -22.84
C VAL A 95 9.99 -0.53 -23.02
N VAL A 96 10.73 -0.49 -21.91
CA VAL A 96 12.20 -0.38 -21.93
C VAL A 96 12.91 -1.73 -22.01
N MET A 97 12.28 -2.81 -21.60
CA MET A 97 12.90 -4.12 -21.55
C MET A 97 12.11 -5.17 -22.33
N ASN A 98 12.69 -5.73 -23.39
CA ASN A 98 12.23 -6.92 -24.09
C ASN A 98 11.79 -8.02 -23.11
N PHE A 99 10.49 -8.14 -22.85
CA PHE A 99 9.70 -9.29 -22.41
C PHE A 99 10.18 -10.21 -21.24
N ASN A 100 11.33 -9.99 -20.61
CA ASN A 100 11.92 -10.98 -19.69
C ASN A 100 11.89 -10.65 -18.19
N TYR A 101 11.16 -9.59 -17.75
CA TYR A 101 11.13 -9.24 -16.32
C TYR A 101 9.75 -9.50 -15.69
N ASN A 102 9.58 -10.71 -15.15
CA ASN A 102 8.32 -11.17 -14.57
C ASN A 102 7.96 -10.54 -13.20
N GLY A 103 8.84 -9.75 -12.58
CA GLY A 103 8.66 -9.25 -11.21
C GLY A 103 8.08 -7.83 -11.07
N ALA A 104 8.08 -7.05 -12.15
CA ALA A 104 7.71 -5.63 -12.08
C ALA A 104 6.29 -5.37 -11.57
N ILE A 105 5.35 -6.18 -12.04
CA ILE A 105 3.93 -6.09 -11.65
C ILE A 105 3.79 -6.40 -10.15
N LEU A 106 4.46 -7.45 -9.66
CA LEU A 106 4.38 -7.85 -8.26
C LEU A 106 4.99 -6.79 -7.35
N VAL A 107 6.15 -6.24 -7.69
CA VAL A 107 6.81 -5.18 -6.92
C VAL A 107 5.93 -3.92 -6.86
N ALA A 108 5.40 -3.47 -7.99
CA ALA A 108 4.51 -2.32 -8.03
C ALA A 108 3.20 -2.57 -7.25
N PHE A 109 2.65 -3.79 -7.34
CA PHE A 109 1.43 -4.17 -6.64
C PHE A 109 1.66 -4.39 -5.14
N SER A 110 2.87 -4.81 -4.72
CA SER A 110 3.19 -5.05 -3.31
C SER A 110 2.95 -3.83 -2.42
N VAL A 111 3.15 -2.64 -2.97
CA VAL A 111 2.90 -1.37 -2.29
C VAL A 111 1.40 -1.15 -2.00
N LEU A 112 0.55 -1.61 -2.92
CA LEU A 112 -0.91 -1.55 -2.80
C LEU A 112 -1.51 -2.80 -2.15
N LEU A 113 -0.70 -3.81 -1.84
CA LEU A 113 -1.16 -5.13 -1.42
C LEU A 113 -2.03 -5.06 -0.15
N VAL A 114 -1.55 -4.39 0.88
CA VAL A 114 -2.28 -4.27 2.15
C VAL A 114 -3.65 -3.61 1.98
N PRO A 115 -3.78 -2.41 1.38
CA PRO A 115 -5.09 -1.80 1.18
C PRO A 115 -5.99 -2.62 0.25
N CYS A 116 -5.46 -3.22 -0.81
CA CYS A 116 -6.25 -4.05 -1.72
C CYS A 116 -6.79 -5.32 -1.05
N LEU A 117 -5.93 -6.04 -0.33
CA LEU A 117 -6.35 -7.24 0.40
C LEU A 117 -7.36 -6.93 1.52
N ASP A 118 -7.22 -5.78 2.20
CA ASP A 118 -8.20 -5.36 3.21
C ASP A 118 -9.57 -5.09 2.60
N VAL A 119 -9.62 -4.38 1.48
CA VAL A 119 -10.89 -4.14 0.75
C VAL A 119 -11.51 -5.46 0.28
N ILE A 120 -10.72 -6.32 -0.38
CA ILE A 120 -11.20 -7.64 -0.86
C ILE A 120 -11.78 -8.45 0.30
N ARG A 121 -11.07 -8.53 1.42
CA ARG A 121 -11.52 -9.24 2.62
C ARG A 121 -12.86 -8.70 3.13
N VAL A 122 -12.99 -7.38 3.23
CA VAL A 122 -14.23 -6.73 3.69
C VAL A 122 -15.39 -7.02 2.74
N VAL A 123 -15.14 -6.92 1.43
CA VAL A 123 -16.15 -7.23 0.39
C VAL A 123 -16.60 -8.69 0.49
N ILE A 124 -15.66 -9.64 0.55
CA ILE A 124 -15.99 -11.08 0.66
C ILE A 124 -16.81 -11.35 1.92
N ARG A 125 -16.43 -10.78 3.07
CA ARG A 125 -17.17 -10.94 4.32
C ARG A 125 -18.60 -10.41 4.23
N ARG A 126 -18.78 -9.26 3.59
CA ARG A 126 -20.12 -8.66 3.40
C ARG A 126 -21.01 -9.52 2.52
N VAL A 127 -20.49 -9.91 1.35
CA VAL A 127 -21.23 -10.77 0.41
C VAL A 127 -21.63 -12.09 1.09
N ARG A 128 -20.71 -12.72 1.85
CA ARG A 128 -21.01 -13.94 2.60
C ARG A 128 -22.12 -13.75 3.66
N ASN A 129 -22.24 -12.54 4.20
CA ASN A 129 -23.28 -12.20 5.18
C ASN A 129 -24.55 -11.59 4.56
N GLY A 130 -24.71 -11.68 3.23
CA GLY A 130 -25.87 -11.15 2.48
C GLY A 130 -25.99 -9.63 2.50
N LYS A 131 -24.88 -8.89 2.80
CA LYS A 131 -24.86 -7.42 2.87
C LYS A 131 -24.30 -6.83 1.58
N SER A 132 -24.78 -5.62 1.24
CA SER A 132 -24.20 -4.88 0.11
C SER A 132 -22.72 -4.57 0.31
N PRO A 133 -21.87 -4.78 -0.70
CA PRO A 133 -20.44 -4.46 -0.62
C PRO A 133 -20.13 -2.97 -0.46
N PHE A 134 -21.07 -2.08 -0.78
CA PHE A 134 -20.89 -0.61 -0.78
C PHE A 134 -21.32 0.07 0.53
N LEU A 135 -21.84 -0.66 1.49
CA LEU A 135 -22.22 -0.05 2.77
C LEU A 135 -20.99 0.27 3.64
N PRO A 136 -21.03 1.31 4.49
CA PRO A 136 -19.97 1.57 5.47
C PRO A 136 -19.72 0.36 6.38
N ASP A 137 -18.46 0.07 6.69
CA ASP A 137 -18.08 -1.08 7.53
C ASP A 137 -17.04 -0.68 8.58
N LYS A 138 -17.15 -1.26 9.76
CA LYS A 138 -16.21 -1.13 10.86
C LYS A 138 -15.28 -2.36 10.99
N THR A 139 -15.08 -3.14 9.91
CA THR A 139 -14.28 -4.37 9.94
C THR A 139 -12.94 -4.25 9.23
N HIS A 140 -12.59 -3.05 8.73
CA HIS A 140 -11.27 -2.78 8.19
C HIS A 140 -10.16 -3.01 9.23
N ILE A 141 -8.95 -3.28 8.76
CA ILE A 141 -7.80 -3.62 9.61
C ILE A 141 -7.58 -2.62 10.76
N HIS A 142 -7.75 -1.32 10.53
CA HIS A 142 -7.56 -0.31 11.59
C HIS A 142 -8.58 -0.47 12.73
N HIS A 143 -9.83 -0.84 12.44
CA HIS A 143 -10.82 -1.12 13.48
C HIS A 143 -10.48 -2.35 14.32
N LYS A 144 -9.85 -3.37 13.71
CA LYS A 144 -9.36 -4.53 14.46
C LYS A 144 -8.26 -4.14 15.44
N PHE A 145 -7.29 -3.30 15.04
CA PHE A 145 -6.27 -2.82 15.96
C PHE A 145 -6.85 -2.01 17.12
N LEU A 146 -7.87 -1.17 16.86
CA LEU A 146 -8.58 -0.45 17.90
C LEU A 146 -9.28 -1.41 18.88
N ALA A 147 -9.94 -2.45 18.35
CA ALA A 147 -10.56 -3.49 19.18
C ALA A 147 -9.56 -4.27 20.03
N MET A 148 -8.33 -4.47 19.54
CA MET A 148 -7.22 -5.04 20.31
C MET A 148 -6.69 -4.10 21.41
N GLY A 149 -7.12 -2.83 21.42
CA GLY A 149 -6.73 -1.85 22.44
C GLY A 149 -5.62 -0.89 22.02
N PHE A 150 -5.26 -0.88 20.74
CA PHE A 150 -4.32 0.09 20.20
C PHE A 150 -4.94 1.49 20.18
N THR A 151 -4.12 2.52 20.41
CA THR A 151 -4.51 3.88 20.10
C THR A 151 -4.59 4.08 18.59
N VAL A 152 -5.33 5.06 18.12
CA VAL A 152 -5.42 5.39 16.67
C VAL A 152 -4.02 5.58 16.08
N ARG A 153 -3.13 6.28 16.78
CA ARG A 153 -1.75 6.52 16.35
C ARG A 153 -0.98 5.22 16.19
N ASN A 154 -1.02 4.35 17.22
CA ASN A 154 -0.30 3.08 17.18
C ASN A 154 -0.85 2.14 16.11
N ALA A 155 -2.19 2.09 15.93
CA ALA A 155 -2.80 1.32 14.87
C ALA A 155 -2.31 1.77 13.49
N MET A 156 -2.27 3.08 13.24
CA MET A 156 -1.74 3.62 11.99
C MET A 156 -0.27 3.23 11.79
N ILE A 157 0.61 3.49 12.76
CA ILE A 157 2.03 3.15 12.67
C ILE A 157 2.22 1.65 12.38
N THR A 158 1.44 0.79 13.04
CA THR A 158 1.52 -0.67 12.82
C THR A 158 1.10 -1.06 11.41
N ILE A 159 0.01 -0.51 10.89
CA ILE A 159 -0.43 -0.78 9.51
C ILE A 159 0.63 -0.35 8.50
N LEU A 160 1.24 0.81 8.70
CA LEU A 160 2.30 1.34 7.84
C LEU A 160 3.55 0.43 7.88
N PHE A 161 3.92 -0.02 9.06
CA PHE A 161 5.04 -0.95 9.24
C PHE A 161 4.76 -2.29 8.55
N ILE A 162 3.55 -2.82 8.66
CA ILE A 162 3.13 -4.03 7.95
C ILE A 162 3.22 -3.83 6.43
N SER A 163 2.68 -2.72 5.91
CA SER A 163 2.75 -2.39 4.48
C SER A 163 4.20 -2.28 3.99
N PHE A 164 5.06 -1.65 4.78
CA PHE A 164 6.49 -1.55 4.49
C PHE A 164 7.17 -2.92 4.46
N LEU A 165 6.87 -3.80 5.43
CA LEU A 165 7.43 -5.16 5.47
C LEU A 165 7.01 -5.98 4.25
N PHE A 166 5.73 -5.95 3.86
CA PHE A 166 5.27 -6.63 2.64
C PHE A 166 5.99 -6.10 1.40
N SER A 167 6.10 -4.78 1.25
CA SER A 167 6.80 -4.18 0.11
C SER A 167 8.28 -4.55 0.09
N LEU A 168 8.96 -4.45 1.23
CA LEU A 168 10.38 -4.77 1.34
C LEU A 168 10.65 -6.24 1.05
N SER A 169 9.85 -7.16 1.62
CA SER A 169 10.02 -8.61 1.37
C SER A 169 9.82 -8.93 -0.11
N ASN A 170 8.83 -8.36 -0.77
CA ASN A 170 8.61 -8.58 -2.19
C ASN A 170 9.77 -8.04 -3.05
N ILE A 171 10.25 -6.82 -2.76
CA ILE A 171 11.39 -6.24 -3.48
C ILE A 171 12.63 -7.12 -3.35
N LEU A 172 12.92 -7.63 -2.16
CA LEU A 172 14.11 -8.45 -1.92
C LEU A 172 13.99 -9.86 -2.50
N LEU A 173 12.79 -10.44 -2.53
CA LEU A 173 12.59 -11.84 -2.90
C LEU A 173 12.20 -12.03 -4.37
N VAL A 174 11.71 -11.00 -5.06
CA VAL A 174 11.20 -11.09 -6.43
C VAL A 174 12.22 -11.65 -7.44
N SER A 175 13.49 -11.43 -7.19
CA SER A 175 14.58 -11.94 -8.04
C SER A 175 14.95 -13.40 -7.77
N TYR A 176 14.50 -13.96 -6.65
CA TYR A 176 14.90 -15.30 -6.19
C TYR A 176 13.74 -16.29 -6.13
N VAL A 177 12.51 -15.79 -6.06
CA VAL A 177 11.31 -16.60 -5.84
C VAL A 177 10.32 -16.35 -6.98
N ASP A 178 9.63 -17.38 -7.41
CA ASP A 178 8.56 -17.28 -8.42
C ASP A 178 7.46 -16.32 -7.92
N ASN A 179 7.00 -15.45 -8.81
CA ASN A 179 6.02 -14.40 -8.49
C ASN A 179 4.70 -14.94 -7.97
N THR A 180 4.25 -16.07 -8.53
CA THR A 180 3.00 -16.71 -8.09
C THR A 180 3.14 -17.26 -6.68
N LEU A 181 4.28 -17.88 -6.37
CA LEU A 181 4.57 -18.39 -5.06
C LEU A 181 4.68 -17.23 -4.05
N LEU A 182 5.34 -16.14 -4.40
CA LEU A 182 5.49 -14.97 -3.55
C LEU A 182 4.12 -14.34 -3.24
N PHE A 183 3.26 -14.20 -4.25
CA PHE A 183 1.89 -13.71 -4.06
C PHE A 183 1.05 -14.63 -3.16
N ILE A 184 1.18 -15.96 -3.31
CA ILE A 184 0.48 -16.92 -2.46
C ILE A 184 0.96 -16.79 -1.00
N VAL A 185 2.26 -16.62 -0.79
CA VAL A 185 2.83 -16.39 0.56
C VAL A 185 2.31 -15.12 1.17
N ASP A 186 2.21 -14.04 0.42
CA ASP A 186 1.66 -12.76 0.88
C ASP A 186 0.19 -12.91 1.33
N VAL A 187 -0.64 -13.56 0.50
CA VAL A 187 -2.05 -13.81 0.84
C VAL A 187 -2.18 -14.71 2.06
N ALA A 188 -1.33 -15.72 2.19
CA ALA A 188 -1.32 -16.62 3.34
C ALA A 188 -0.90 -15.88 4.61
N ALA A 189 0.16 -15.07 4.56
CA ALA A 189 0.64 -14.25 5.67
C ALA A 189 -0.43 -13.24 6.12
N TRP A 190 -1.07 -12.55 5.16
CA TRP A 190 -2.18 -11.64 5.42
C TRP A 190 -3.34 -12.33 6.12
N THR A 191 -3.77 -13.48 5.59
CA THR A 191 -4.87 -14.25 6.15
C THR A 191 -4.55 -14.76 7.56
N GLY A 192 -3.34 -15.30 7.77
CA GLY A 192 -2.87 -15.75 9.06
C GLY A 192 -2.83 -14.64 10.11
N MET A 193 -2.36 -13.46 9.72
CA MET A 193 -2.37 -12.27 10.57
C MET A 193 -3.80 -11.90 11.01
N HIS A 194 -4.75 -11.88 10.06
CA HIS A 194 -6.15 -11.58 10.40
C HIS A 194 -6.79 -12.62 11.30
N MET A 195 -6.50 -13.91 11.10
CA MET A 195 -6.97 -14.98 12.00
C MET A 195 -6.41 -14.83 13.41
N TYR A 196 -5.13 -14.44 13.53
CA TYR A 196 -4.52 -14.16 14.82
C TYR A 196 -5.20 -12.96 15.52
N MET A 197 -5.43 -11.87 14.79
CA MET A 197 -6.11 -10.69 15.33
C MET A 197 -7.53 -11.03 15.83
N ASP A 198 -8.29 -11.85 15.08
CA ASP A 198 -9.64 -12.26 15.48
C ASP A 198 -9.60 -13.07 16.78
N LYS A 199 -8.67 -14.02 16.93
CA LYS A 199 -8.49 -14.77 18.19
C LYS A 199 -8.14 -13.88 19.38
N VAL A 200 -7.30 -12.84 19.17
CA VAL A 200 -6.94 -11.90 20.24
C VAL A 200 -8.15 -11.08 20.66
N ILE A 201 -8.97 -10.63 19.71
CA ILE A 201 -10.20 -9.86 19.97
C ILE A 201 -11.21 -10.73 20.72
N GLU A 202 -11.42 -11.97 20.30
CA GLU A 202 -12.31 -12.91 20.96
C GLU A 202 -11.91 -13.16 22.43
N ARG A 203 -10.62 -13.40 22.69
CA ARG A 203 -10.10 -13.60 24.07
C ARG A 203 -10.26 -12.38 24.97
N LYS A 204 -10.31 -11.18 24.38
CA LYS A 204 -10.46 -9.95 25.14
C LYS A 204 -11.93 -9.69 25.50
N ASN A 205 -12.85 -10.25 24.72
CA ASN A 205 -14.31 -10.08 24.90
C ASN A 205 -14.94 -11.24 25.69
N SER A 206 -14.21 -12.31 25.94
CA SER A 206 -14.58 -13.42 26.85
C SER A 206 -14.12 -13.14 28.28
#